data_12e8a92bfc867ee9e51cb27a5ae4b831
#
_entry.id   12e8a92bfc867ee9e51cb27a5ae4b831
#
_cell.length_a   1.000
_cell.length_b   1.000
_cell.length_c   1.000
_cell.angle_alpha   90.00
_cell.angle_beta   90.00
_cell.angle_gamma   90.00
#
_symmetry.space_group_name_H-M   'P 1'
#
loop_
_entity.id
_entity.type
_entity.pdbx_description
1 polymer ?
#
loop_
_entity_poly.entity_id
_entity_poly.type
_entity_poly.pdbx_seq_one_letter_code
_entity_poly.pdbx_strand_id
1 'polypeptide(L)'
;MFVTHLHSDHTIGIPDVWLTGSLPTAGKRETSFEVWGPKGTKNMIRKIEEAYIADVEVRKKNQNETLSGLNAVGHDIEQGTIFEKKGIEVVAFLVDHGPVKPSFGYRVNYQGHSVVISGDTRYNENLIDFARGTDLLIHEVAAARPDNKSPSIKKILDLHTTPEEAGKVFSKVSPKLAVYSHIVLLDGLTDTEANLAVRTSKIYDGQIVIGEDLMSFEIGDNIKVKDPHFVLDK
;
A
#
# COMPACT_ATOMS: atom_id res chain seq x y z
N MET A 1 9.02 -5.93 -3.77
CA MET A 1 8.06 -4.79 -3.61
C MET A 1 6.83 -5.06 -4.46
N PHE A 2 5.64 -4.69 -3.99
CA PHE A 2 4.40 -4.80 -4.74
C PHE A 2 3.84 -3.40 -4.95
N VAL A 3 3.49 -3.05 -6.19
CA VAL A 3 3.01 -1.72 -6.61
C VAL A 3 1.55 -1.86 -7.03
N THR A 4 0.67 -1.09 -6.42
CA THR A 4 -0.76 -1.15 -6.69
C THR A 4 -1.14 -0.59 -8.06
N HIS A 5 -0.55 0.56 -8.41
CA HIS A 5 -0.73 1.23 -9.69
C HIS A 5 0.44 2.20 -9.96
N LEU A 6 0.49 2.80 -11.17
CA LEU A 6 1.67 3.54 -11.62
C LEU A 6 1.54 5.08 -11.49
N HIS A 7 0.74 5.59 -10.56
CA HIS A 7 0.82 7.01 -10.23
C HIS A 7 2.18 7.36 -9.62
N SER A 8 2.62 8.59 -9.80
CA SER A 8 3.95 9.02 -9.41
C SER A 8 4.17 9.02 -7.89
N ASP A 9 3.17 9.35 -7.11
CA ASP A 9 3.19 9.32 -5.64
C ASP A 9 3.35 7.90 -5.06
N HIS A 10 3.00 6.86 -5.83
CA HIS A 10 3.20 5.46 -5.47
C HIS A 10 4.50 4.87 -6.02
N THR A 11 5.20 5.57 -6.91
CA THR A 11 6.36 5.01 -7.62
C THR A 11 7.65 5.80 -7.49
N ILE A 12 7.58 7.10 -7.12
CA ILE A 12 8.75 7.98 -7.07
C ILE A 12 9.79 7.55 -6.02
N GLY A 13 9.38 6.86 -4.96
CA GLY A 13 10.28 6.32 -3.95
C GLY A 13 11.00 5.02 -4.34
N ILE A 14 10.64 4.39 -5.47
CA ILE A 14 11.24 3.12 -5.90
C ILE A 14 12.76 3.20 -6.05
N PRO A 15 13.33 4.21 -6.75
CA PRO A 15 14.78 4.34 -6.88
C PRO A 15 15.50 4.44 -5.53
N ASP A 16 14.93 5.18 -4.58
CA ASP A 16 15.51 5.34 -3.26
C ASP A 16 15.58 3.99 -2.53
N VAL A 17 14.46 3.27 -2.41
CA VAL A 17 14.43 1.95 -1.76
C VAL A 17 15.34 0.94 -2.46
N TRP A 18 15.42 0.98 -3.79
CA TRP A 18 16.31 0.12 -4.56
C TRP A 18 17.78 0.40 -4.25
N LEU A 19 18.21 1.65 -4.41
CA LEU A 19 19.63 2.02 -4.32
C LEU A 19 20.12 2.03 -2.87
N THR A 20 19.37 2.64 -1.94
CA THR A 20 19.77 2.70 -0.53
C THR A 20 19.73 1.32 0.13
N GLY A 21 18.77 0.47 -0.22
CA GLY A 21 18.66 -0.90 0.30
C GLY A 21 19.85 -1.80 -0.08
N SER A 22 20.63 -1.44 -1.09
CA SER A 22 21.87 -2.17 -1.46
C SER A 22 23.10 -1.73 -0.66
N LEU A 23 23.03 -0.58 0.04
CA LEU A 23 24.15 -0.04 0.78
C LEU A 23 24.50 -0.89 2.02
N PRO A 24 25.80 -1.09 2.34
CA PRO A 24 26.23 -1.83 3.53
C PRO A 24 25.71 -1.27 4.84
N THR A 25 25.46 0.05 4.88
CA THR A 25 25.00 0.79 6.05
C THR A 25 23.47 0.82 6.21
N ALA A 26 22.74 0.43 5.17
CA ALA A 26 21.27 0.56 5.13
C ALA A 26 20.51 -0.75 4.87
N GLY A 27 21.10 -1.89 5.17
CA GLY A 27 20.42 -3.20 5.08
C GLY A 27 21.07 -4.21 4.15
N LYS A 28 22.08 -3.84 3.36
CA LYS A 28 22.93 -4.72 2.55
C LYS A 28 22.15 -5.85 1.84
N ARG A 29 21.17 -5.45 1.00
CA ARG A 29 20.42 -6.43 0.21
C ARG A 29 21.37 -7.17 -0.74
N GLU A 30 21.42 -8.47 -0.60
CA GLU A 30 22.30 -9.36 -1.39
C GLU A 30 21.57 -10.00 -2.59
N THR A 31 20.28 -9.80 -2.73
CA THR A 31 19.45 -10.31 -3.82
C THR A 31 18.94 -9.18 -4.70
N SER A 32 18.53 -9.50 -5.93
CA SER A 32 17.87 -8.53 -6.81
C SER A 32 16.68 -7.87 -6.12
N PHE A 33 16.48 -6.61 -6.42
CA PHE A 33 15.29 -5.86 -6.00
C PHE A 33 14.15 -6.17 -6.96
N GLU A 34 13.23 -7.00 -6.51
CA GLU A 34 12.10 -7.45 -7.31
C GLU A 34 10.90 -6.54 -7.09
N VAL A 35 10.28 -6.07 -8.19
CA VAL A 35 9.11 -5.19 -8.18
C VAL A 35 8.00 -5.81 -9.02
N TRP A 36 6.89 -6.16 -8.38
CA TRP A 36 5.67 -6.67 -9.02
C TRP A 36 4.62 -5.57 -9.07
N GLY A 37 4.00 -5.37 -10.22
CA GLY A 37 2.97 -4.36 -10.37
C GLY A 37 2.23 -4.46 -11.71
N PRO A 38 1.33 -3.52 -12.01
CA PRO A 38 0.52 -3.54 -13.21
C PRO A 38 1.40 -3.47 -14.48
N LYS A 39 0.78 -3.79 -15.62
CA LYS A 39 1.42 -3.68 -16.94
C LYS A 39 2.11 -2.32 -17.09
N GLY A 40 3.40 -2.35 -17.41
CA GLY A 40 4.28 -1.18 -17.49
C GLY A 40 5.35 -1.14 -16.40
N THR A 41 5.17 -1.85 -15.29
CA THR A 41 6.14 -1.95 -14.20
C THR A 41 7.51 -2.44 -14.70
N LYS A 42 7.53 -3.49 -15.51
CA LYS A 42 8.77 -4.02 -16.10
C LYS A 42 9.53 -2.95 -16.90
N ASN A 43 8.82 -2.20 -17.72
CA ASN A 43 9.45 -1.13 -18.51
C ASN A 43 9.91 0.04 -17.62
N MET A 44 9.12 0.42 -16.62
CA MET A 44 9.47 1.48 -15.68
C MET A 44 10.75 1.14 -14.92
N ILE A 45 10.85 -0.05 -14.35
CA ILE A 45 12.04 -0.50 -13.60
C ILE A 45 13.28 -0.50 -14.50
N ARG A 46 13.17 -1.03 -15.71
CA ARG A 46 14.28 -0.97 -16.69
C ARG A 46 14.73 0.47 -16.98
N LYS A 47 13.80 1.41 -17.10
CA LYS A 47 14.13 2.83 -17.32
C LYS A 47 14.75 3.50 -16.08
N ILE A 48 14.34 3.10 -14.90
CA ILE A 48 14.97 3.54 -13.64
C ILE A 48 16.41 3.03 -13.58
N GLU A 49 16.67 1.76 -13.89
CA GLU A 49 18.04 1.23 -13.95
C GLU A 49 18.89 1.98 -14.96
N GLU A 50 18.38 2.25 -16.16
CA GLU A 50 19.08 3.04 -17.19
C GLU A 50 19.41 4.47 -16.67
N ALA A 51 18.50 5.09 -15.94
CA ALA A 51 18.71 6.45 -15.39
C ALA A 51 19.85 6.49 -14.34
N TYR A 52 20.03 5.44 -13.57
CA TYR A 52 21.05 5.35 -12.52
C TYR A 52 22.29 4.55 -12.92
N ILE A 53 22.46 4.22 -14.20
CA ILE A 53 23.54 3.35 -14.69
C ILE A 53 24.92 3.85 -14.27
N ALA A 54 25.16 5.15 -14.25
CA ALA A 54 26.46 5.74 -13.88
C ALA A 54 26.82 5.42 -12.41
N ASP A 55 25.88 5.53 -11.48
CA ASP A 55 26.08 5.17 -10.07
C ASP A 55 26.32 3.66 -9.92
N VAL A 56 25.46 2.87 -10.57
CA VAL A 56 25.55 1.40 -10.53
C VAL A 56 26.88 0.89 -11.06
N GLU A 57 27.39 1.46 -12.16
CA GLU A 57 28.69 1.08 -12.72
C GLU A 57 29.86 1.43 -11.80
N VAL A 58 29.83 2.59 -11.13
CA VAL A 58 30.86 2.98 -10.16
C VAL A 58 30.85 2.02 -8.98
N ARG A 59 29.69 1.68 -8.45
CA ARG A 59 29.56 0.72 -7.34
C ARG A 59 30.03 -0.67 -7.73
N LYS A 60 29.68 -1.16 -8.92
CA LYS A 60 30.15 -2.44 -9.45
C LYS A 60 31.67 -2.53 -9.55
N LYS A 61 32.34 -1.43 -9.87
CA LYS A 61 33.80 -1.39 -10.02
C LYS A 61 34.57 -1.29 -8.70
N ASN A 62 34.00 -0.58 -7.73
CA ASN A 62 34.69 -0.15 -6.51
C ASN A 62 34.35 -0.98 -5.26
N GLN A 63 33.30 -1.76 -5.31
CA GLN A 63 32.88 -2.59 -4.20
C GLN A 63 33.11 -4.05 -4.56
N ASN A 64 33.92 -4.75 -3.76
CA ASN A 64 34.07 -6.22 -3.81
C ASN A 64 32.78 -6.95 -3.36
N GLU A 65 31.61 -6.39 -3.61
CA GLU A 65 30.33 -6.86 -3.13
C GLU A 65 29.55 -7.62 -4.21
N THR A 66 28.72 -8.53 -3.75
CA THR A 66 27.81 -9.31 -4.61
C THR A 66 26.93 -8.37 -5.44
N LEU A 67 27.19 -8.29 -6.73
CA LEU A 67 26.55 -7.42 -7.72
C LEU A 67 25.02 -7.61 -7.82
N SER A 68 24.49 -8.71 -7.27
CA SER A 68 23.08 -9.04 -7.31
C SER A 68 22.19 -8.03 -6.58
N GLY A 69 22.67 -7.46 -5.47
CA GLY A 69 21.91 -6.44 -4.72
C GLY A 69 21.65 -5.14 -5.50
N LEU A 70 22.46 -4.86 -6.52
CA LEU A 70 22.31 -3.68 -7.38
C LEU A 70 21.39 -3.91 -8.59
N ASN A 71 20.94 -5.13 -8.84
CA ASN A 71 19.99 -5.37 -9.91
C ASN A 71 18.58 -5.05 -9.47
N ALA A 72 17.77 -4.45 -10.35
CA ALA A 72 16.35 -4.30 -10.18
C ALA A 72 15.59 -5.08 -11.28
N VAL A 73 14.54 -5.79 -10.90
CA VAL A 73 13.76 -6.60 -11.82
C VAL A 73 12.29 -6.24 -11.67
N GLY A 74 11.68 -5.79 -12.75
CA GLY A 74 10.25 -5.49 -12.80
C GLY A 74 9.45 -6.66 -13.37
N HIS A 75 8.28 -6.91 -12.79
CA HIS A 75 7.31 -7.91 -13.22
C HIS A 75 5.97 -7.26 -13.47
N ASP A 76 5.45 -7.40 -14.69
CA ASP A 76 4.06 -7.07 -14.98
C ASP A 76 3.18 -8.23 -14.49
N ILE A 77 2.16 -7.93 -13.70
CA ILE A 77 1.28 -8.94 -13.09
C ILE A 77 -0.16 -8.83 -13.62
N GLU A 78 -0.90 -9.88 -13.39
CA GLU A 78 -2.35 -9.97 -13.52
C GLU A 78 -2.99 -10.36 -12.19
N GLN A 79 -4.33 -10.34 -12.09
CA GLN A 79 -5.04 -10.79 -10.90
C GLN A 79 -4.76 -12.28 -10.62
N GLY A 80 -4.54 -12.64 -9.37
CA GLY A 80 -4.27 -14.00 -8.90
C GLY A 80 -3.09 -14.06 -7.95
N THR A 81 -2.64 -15.26 -7.63
CA THR A 81 -1.43 -15.47 -6.81
C THR A 81 -0.19 -15.07 -7.62
N ILE A 82 0.51 -14.06 -7.16
CA ILE A 82 1.66 -13.46 -7.84
C ILE A 82 3.00 -13.75 -7.15
N PHE A 83 2.94 -14.20 -5.91
CA PHE A 83 4.13 -14.54 -5.13
C PHE A 83 3.81 -15.63 -4.12
N GLU A 84 4.71 -16.63 -4.07
CA GLU A 84 4.62 -17.73 -3.11
C GLU A 84 6.03 -18.11 -2.68
N LYS A 85 6.37 -17.89 -1.41
CA LYS A 85 7.70 -18.21 -0.89
C LYS A 85 7.70 -18.36 0.63
N LYS A 86 8.27 -19.44 1.14
CA LYS A 86 8.41 -19.71 2.59
C LYS A 86 7.09 -19.61 3.36
N GLY A 87 5.98 -20.05 2.76
CA GLY A 87 4.64 -20.00 3.37
C GLY A 87 3.95 -18.63 3.29
N ILE A 88 4.59 -17.64 2.72
CA ILE A 88 3.95 -16.36 2.38
C ILE A 88 3.34 -16.48 0.99
N GLU A 89 2.06 -16.20 0.88
CA GLU A 89 1.34 -16.05 -0.37
C GLU A 89 0.89 -14.60 -0.54
N VAL A 90 1.05 -14.05 -1.74
CA VAL A 90 0.50 -12.73 -2.11
C VAL A 90 -0.42 -12.88 -3.31
N VAL A 91 -1.65 -12.47 -3.13
CA VAL A 91 -2.69 -12.47 -4.16
C VAL A 91 -2.98 -11.02 -4.55
N ALA A 92 -2.82 -10.71 -5.84
CA ALA A 92 -3.25 -9.44 -6.41
C ALA A 92 -4.72 -9.54 -6.86
N PHE A 93 -5.52 -8.53 -6.60
CA PHE A 93 -6.89 -8.44 -7.09
C PHE A 93 -7.18 -7.05 -7.66
N LEU A 94 -8.01 -7.01 -8.69
CA LEU A 94 -8.37 -5.75 -9.35
C LEU A 94 -9.25 -4.89 -8.43
N VAL A 95 -8.93 -3.59 -8.41
CA VAL A 95 -9.75 -2.54 -7.80
C VAL A 95 -10.12 -1.48 -8.84
N ASP A 96 -11.02 -0.57 -8.49
CA ASP A 96 -11.50 0.46 -9.42
C ASP A 96 -10.97 1.85 -9.03
N HIS A 97 -9.91 2.29 -9.67
CA HIS A 97 -9.37 3.65 -9.54
C HIS A 97 -9.68 4.51 -10.79
N GLY A 98 -10.87 4.38 -11.31
CA GLY A 98 -11.37 5.16 -12.45
C GLY A 98 -10.57 4.93 -13.74
N PRO A 99 -9.88 5.96 -14.27
CA PRO A 99 -9.12 5.84 -15.52
C PRO A 99 -7.80 5.07 -15.35
N VAL A 100 -7.32 4.88 -14.13
CA VAL A 100 -6.06 4.18 -13.84
C VAL A 100 -6.29 2.68 -13.89
N LYS A 101 -5.86 2.06 -14.97
CA LYS A 101 -6.12 0.63 -15.24
C LYS A 101 -4.88 -0.07 -15.78
N PRO A 102 -4.55 -1.26 -15.25
CA PRO A 102 -5.12 -1.86 -14.06
C PRO A 102 -4.64 -1.18 -12.76
N SER A 103 -5.46 -1.24 -11.71
CA SER A 103 -5.10 -0.93 -10.34
C SER A 103 -5.40 -2.15 -9.47
N PHE A 104 -4.50 -2.45 -8.51
CA PHE A 104 -4.56 -3.65 -7.69
C PHE A 104 -4.65 -3.31 -6.19
N GLY A 105 -5.42 -4.14 -5.47
CA GLY A 105 -5.21 -4.40 -4.06
C GLY A 105 -4.43 -5.70 -3.87
N TYR A 106 -3.93 -5.93 -2.67
CA TYR A 106 -3.17 -7.13 -2.34
C TYR A 106 -3.69 -7.80 -1.08
N ARG A 107 -3.79 -9.13 -1.13
CA ARG A 107 -4.00 -9.96 0.06
C ARG A 107 -2.72 -10.75 0.32
N VAL A 108 -2.21 -10.64 1.54
CA VAL A 108 -1.04 -11.39 2.01
C VAL A 108 -1.53 -12.43 3.02
N ASN A 109 -1.26 -13.69 2.76
CA ASN A 109 -1.56 -14.81 3.65
C ASN A 109 -0.27 -15.38 4.22
N TYR A 110 -0.24 -15.63 5.53
CA TYR A 110 0.89 -16.26 6.21
C TYR A 110 0.46 -16.92 7.52
N GLN A 111 0.79 -18.19 7.70
CA GLN A 111 0.53 -18.97 8.94
C GLN A 111 -0.92 -18.86 9.47
N GLY A 112 -1.90 -18.90 8.58
CA GLY A 112 -3.31 -18.81 8.93
C GLY A 112 -3.83 -17.39 9.18
N HIS A 113 -2.97 -16.37 9.08
CA HIS A 113 -3.33 -14.96 9.18
C HIS A 113 -3.34 -14.28 7.82
N SER A 114 -4.05 -13.16 7.73
CA SER A 114 -4.10 -12.41 6.48
C SER A 114 -4.19 -10.90 6.68
N VAL A 115 -3.55 -10.18 5.76
CA VAL A 115 -3.63 -8.73 5.62
C VAL A 115 -4.13 -8.39 4.24
N VAL A 116 -5.06 -7.46 4.14
CA VAL A 116 -5.48 -6.89 2.86
C VAL A 116 -5.12 -5.42 2.82
N ILE A 117 -4.58 -4.99 1.68
CA ILE A 117 -4.23 -3.60 1.37
C ILE A 117 -5.03 -3.20 0.14
N SER A 118 -5.85 -2.15 0.25
CA SER A 118 -6.77 -1.76 -0.82
C SER A 118 -6.07 -1.26 -2.08
N GLY A 119 -4.94 -0.56 -1.94
CA GLY A 119 -4.51 0.39 -2.96
C GLY A 119 -5.53 1.50 -3.13
N ASP A 120 -5.34 2.39 -4.09
CA ASP A 120 -6.31 3.45 -4.39
C ASP A 120 -7.51 2.88 -5.14
N THR A 121 -8.69 3.14 -4.62
CA THR A 121 -9.94 2.60 -5.16
C THR A 121 -11.15 3.38 -4.68
N ARG A 122 -12.15 3.54 -5.51
CA ARG A 122 -13.50 3.82 -5.03
C ARG A 122 -14.11 2.56 -4.41
N TYR A 123 -15.29 2.68 -3.78
CA TYR A 123 -16.02 1.52 -3.28
C TYR A 123 -16.05 0.38 -4.30
N ASN A 124 -15.62 -0.83 -3.90
CA ASN A 124 -15.42 -1.94 -4.83
C ASN A 124 -15.81 -3.28 -4.21
N GLU A 125 -16.74 -3.99 -4.87
CA GLU A 125 -17.21 -5.31 -4.38
C GLU A 125 -16.13 -6.40 -4.54
N ASN A 126 -15.27 -6.32 -5.56
CA ASN A 126 -14.19 -7.28 -5.73
C ASN A 126 -13.19 -7.21 -4.56
N LEU A 127 -12.88 -6.00 -4.07
CA LEU A 127 -12.09 -5.81 -2.85
C LEU A 127 -12.77 -6.49 -1.65
N ILE A 128 -14.07 -6.28 -1.47
CA ILE A 128 -14.83 -6.88 -0.38
C ILE A 128 -14.73 -8.40 -0.43
N ASP A 129 -14.87 -9.00 -1.61
CA ASP A 129 -14.79 -10.44 -1.78
C ASP A 129 -13.40 -11.00 -1.44
N PHE A 130 -12.33 -10.34 -1.90
CA PHE A 130 -10.96 -10.74 -1.58
C PHE A 130 -10.57 -10.45 -0.11
N ALA A 131 -11.22 -9.48 0.53
CA ALA A 131 -10.96 -9.13 1.93
C ALA A 131 -11.75 -9.97 2.94
N ARG A 132 -12.70 -10.81 2.52
CA ARG A 132 -13.48 -11.65 3.45
C ARG A 132 -12.58 -12.47 4.38
N GLY A 133 -12.87 -12.40 5.68
CA GLY A 133 -12.14 -13.13 6.71
C GLY A 133 -10.70 -12.68 6.90
N THR A 134 -10.33 -11.49 6.46
CA THR A 134 -8.99 -10.95 6.76
C THR A 134 -8.89 -10.53 8.22
N ASP A 135 -7.69 -10.69 8.80
CA ASP A 135 -7.42 -10.18 10.14
C ASP A 135 -7.29 -8.65 10.12
N LEU A 136 -6.49 -8.12 9.21
CA LEU A 136 -6.21 -6.70 9.08
C LEU A 136 -6.59 -6.19 7.69
N LEU A 137 -7.42 -5.15 7.63
CA LEU A 137 -7.72 -4.44 6.39
C LEU A 137 -7.14 -3.02 6.45
N ILE A 138 -6.13 -2.77 5.64
CA ILE A 138 -5.53 -1.45 5.42
C ILE A 138 -6.19 -0.85 4.18
N HIS A 139 -6.90 0.25 4.36
CA HIS A 139 -7.73 0.84 3.31
C HIS A 139 -7.43 2.33 3.13
N GLU A 140 -7.42 2.80 1.89
CA GLU A 140 -7.34 4.21 1.58
C GLU A 140 -8.61 4.96 2.00
N VAL A 141 -8.53 6.27 2.17
CA VAL A 141 -9.69 7.11 2.39
C VAL A 141 -9.47 8.53 1.87
N ALA A 142 -10.46 9.08 1.19
CA ALA A 142 -10.47 10.48 0.80
C ALA A 142 -11.69 11.21 1.42
N ALA A 143 -11.46 12.38 1.96
CA ALA A 143 -12.50 13.18 2.58
C ALA A 143 -12.43 14.65 2.18
N ALA A 144 -13.60 15.25 2.05
CA ALA A 144 -13.81 16.67 1.94
C ALA A 144 -14.91 17.09 2.90
N ARG A 145 -15.09 18.40 3.07
CA ARG A 145 -16.23 18.94 3.85
C ARG A 145 -17.55 18.51 3.20
N PRO A 146 -18.54 18.10 3.99
CA PRO A 146 -19.80 17.60 3.45
C PRO A 146 -20.57 18.62 2.61
N ASP A 147 -20.35 19.92 2.83
CA ASP A 147 -20.98 21.02 2.09
C ASP A 147 -20.18 21.48 0.88
N ASN A 148 -19.00 20.90 0.62
CA ASN A 148 -18.18 21.25 -0.53
C ASN A 148 -18.88 20.88 -1.84
N LYS A 149 -19.02 21.87 -2.73
CA LYS A 149 -19.66 21.73 -4.04
C LYS A 149 -18.67 21.89 -5.21
N SER A 150 -17.38 21.93 -4.93
CA SER A 150 -16.35 22.08 -5.97
C SER A 150 -16.33 20.88 -6.93
N PRO A 151 -16.52 21.09 -8.24
CA PRO A 151 -16.46 19.99 -9.21
C PRO A 151 -15.10 19.29 -9.24
N SER A 152 -14.02 20.01 -8.96
CA SER A 152 -12.67 19.43 -8.91
C SER A 152 -12.50 18.46 -7.73
N ILE A 153 -12.98 18.86 -6.54
CA ILE A 153 -12.96 18.01 -5.36
C ILE A 153 -13.84 16.79 -5.57
N LYS A 154 -15.05 16.99 -6.09
CA LYS A 154 -15.93 15.86 -6.42
C LYS A 154 -15.26 14.88 -7.36
N LYS A 155 -14.56 15.35 -8.39
CA LYS A 155 -13.83 14.51 -9.35
C LYS A 155 -12.73 13.67 -8.69
N ILE A 156 -12.07 14.19 -7.66
CA ILE A 156 -11.07 13.44 -6.88
C ILE A 156 -11.78 12.38 -6.02
N LEU A 157 -12.82 12.79 -5.27
CA LEU A 157 -13.59 11.86 -4.44
C LEU A 157 -14.21 10.71 -5.26
N ASP A 158 -14.63 10.99 -6.50
CA ASP A 158 -15.18 9.97 -7.40
C ASP A 158 -14.14 8.86 -7.78
N LEU A 159 -12.87 9.05 -7.47
CA LEU A 159 -11.79 8.08 -7.72
C LEU A 159 -11.34 7.33 -6.46
N HIS A 160 -11.78 7.77 -5.30
CA HIS A 160 -11.38 7.28 -3.98
C HIS A 160 -12.58 6.83 -3.15
N THR A 161 -12.32 6.26 -1.99
CA THR A 161 -13.33 5.80 -1.05
C THR A 161 -13.56 6.85 0.03
N THR A 162 -14.81 7.31 0.19
CA THR A 162 -15.19 8.20 1.28
C THR A 162 -15.30 7.45 2.62
N PRO A 163 -15.23 8.14 3.79
CA PRO A 163 -15.40 7.48 5.09
C PRO A 163 -16.69 6.68 5.22
N GLU A 164 -17.78 7.16 4.62
CA GLU A 164 -19.08 6.49 4.60
C GLU A 164 -19.05 5.21 3.76
N GLU A 165 -18.35 5.23 2.63
CA GLU A 165 -18.18 4.05 1.77
C GLU A 165 -17.22 3.05 2.42
N ALA A 166 -16.13 3.51 3.04
CA ALA A 166 -15.24 2.67 3.82
C ALA A 166 -15.98 1.96 4.96
N GLY A 167 -16.88 2.67 5.66
CA GLY A 167 -17.76 2.06 6.67
C GLY A 167 -18.59 0.91 6.10
N LYS A 168 -19.10 1.03 4.87
CA LYS A 168 -19.81 -0.08 4.18
C LYS A 168 -18.89 -1.23 3.85
N VAL A 169 -17.67 -0.95 3.37
CA VAL A 169 -16.66 -1.98 3.10
C VAL A 169 -16.34 -2.73 4.38
N PHE A 170 -16.00 -2.03 5.46
CA PHE A 170 -15.64 -2.62 6.75
C PHE A 170 -16.78 -3.44 7.35
N SER A 171 -18.02 -2.96 7.26
CA SER A 171 -19.20 -3.74 7.72
C SER A 171 -19.39 -5.04 6.94
N LYS A 172 -19.12 -5.06 5.63
CA LYS A 172 -19.23 -6.27 4.81
C LYS A 172 -18.08 -7.24 4.99
N VAL A 173 -16.87 -6.74 5.21
CA VAL A 173 -15.64 -7.53 5.41
C VAL A 173 -15.55 -8.05 6.84
N SER A 174 -15.91 -7.23 7.82
CA SER A 174 -15.78 -7.47 9.26
C SER A 174 -14.37 -7.92 9.66
N PRO A 175 -13.32 -7.12 9.34
CA PRO A 175 -11.95 -7.47 9.73
C PRO A 175 -11.78 -7.40 11.26
N LYS A 176 -10.80 -8.08 11.84
CA LYS A 176 -10.46 -7.91 13.26
C LYS A 176 -10.03 -6.47 13.56
N LEU A 177 -9.35 -5.82 12.60
CA LEU A 177 -8.96 -4.43 12.66
C LEU A 177 -9.02 -3.78 11.28
N ALA A 178 -9.66 -2.62 11.18
CA ALA A 178 -9.59 -1.75 10.02
C ALA A 178 -8.59 -0.62 10.27
N VAL A 179 -7.76 -0.31 9.28
CA VAL A 179 -6.76 0.76 9.37
C VAL A 179 -6.88 1.65 8.15
N TYR A 180 -6.92 2.96 8.34
CA TYR A 180 -6.78 3.91 7.26
C TYR A 180 -5.32 4.17 6.93
N SER A 181 -5.02 4.18 5.64
CA SER A 181 -3.75 4.62 5.06
C SER A 181 -4.06 5.44 3.81
N HIS A 182 -3.08 6.08 3.20
CA HIS A 182 -3.31 6.94 2.03
C HIS A 182 -4.49 7.91 2.28
N ILE A 183 -4.37 8.70 3.34
CA ILE A 183 -5.41 9.62 3.79
C ILE A 183 -5.36 10.90 2.96
N VAL A 184 -6.36 11.11 2.10
CA VAL A 184 -6.45 12.29 1.24
C VAL A 184 -7.48 13.27 1.81
N LEU A 185 -7.00 14.33 2.46
CA LEU A 185 -7.84 15.39 3.01
C LEU A 185 -7.89 16.57 2.04
N LEU A 186 -9.07 16.89 1.54
CA LEU A 186 -9.30 17.92 0.54
C LEU A 186 -9.88 19.18 1.17
N ASP A 187 -9.83 20.31 0.44
CA ASP A 187 -10.38 21.63 0.78
C ASP A 187 -9.90 22.22 2.13
N GLY A 188 -8.67 21.90 2.54
CA GLY A 188 -8.12 22.35 3.81
C GLY A 188 -8.86 21.77 5.03
N LEU A 189 -9.42 20.58 4.89
CA LEU A 189 -9.97 19.82 5.98
C LEU A 189 -8.86 19.53 7.00
N THR A 190 -8.92 20.22 8.14
CA THR A 190 -7.92 20.12 9.21
C THR A 190 -8.40 19.28 10.38
N ASP A 191 -9.68 19.02 10.42
CA ASP A 191 -10.35 18.31 11.53
C ASP A 191 -10.46 16.81 11.22
N THR A 192 -9.52 16.44 10.97
CA THR A 192 -8.63 15.40 10.61
C THR A 192 -9.19 13.99 10.93
N GLU A 193 -8.47 13.24 11.59
CA GLU A 193 -8.55 11.82 11.84
C GLU A 193 -9.80 11.46 12.66
N ALA A 194 -10.07 12.24 13.70
CA ALA A 194 -11.28 12.06 14.51
C ALA A 194 -12.58 12.17 13.67
N ASN A 195 -12.59 13.03 12.65
CA ASN A 195 -13.75 13.16 11.77
C ASN A 195 -13.90 11.93 10.84
N LEU A 196 -12.81 11.38 10.30
CA LEU A 196 -12.86 10.17 9.49
C LEU A 196 -13.43 8.99 10.28
N ALA A 197 -12.89 8.74 11.48
CA ALA A 197 -13.39 7.69 12.36
C ALA A 197 -14.85 7.91 12.75
N VAL A 198 -15.23 9.13 13.11
CA VAL A 198 -16.61 9.49 13.48
C VAL A 198 -17.58 9.28 12.32
N ARG A 199 -17.18 9.63 11.09
CA ARG A 199 -18.04 9.42 9.90
C ARG A 199 -18.20 7.94 9.60
N THR A 200 -17.12 7.17 9.69
CA THR A 200 -17.12 5.73 9.45
C THR A 200 -17.90 4.96 10.51
N SER A 201 -17.76 5.34 11.80
CA SER A 201 -18.44 4.68 12.93
C SER A 201 -19.95 4.83 12.94
N LYS A 202 -20.52 5.71 12.13
CA LYS A 202 -21.97 5.76 11.89
C LYS A 202 -22.51 4.53 11.14
N ILE A 203 -21.60 3.77 10.50
CA ILE A 203 -21.94 2.65 9.61
C ILE A 203 -21.26 1.36 10.06
N TYR A 204 -20.09 1.45 10.71
CA TYR A 204 -19.29 0.30 11.13
C TYR A 204 -18.95 0.39 12.62
N ASP A 205 -19.29 -0.67 13.37
CA ASP A 205 -19.14 -0.73 14.84
C ASP A 205 -17.81 -1.37 15.28
N GLY A 206 -17.00 -1.86 14.32
CA GLY A 206 -15.71 -2.51 14.63
C GLY A 206 -14.60 -1.52 14.94
N GLN A 207 -13.43 -2.05 15.24
CA GLN A 207 -12.24 -1.25 15.55
C GLN A 207 -11.67 -0.59 14.30
N ILE A 208 -11.39 0.70 14.41
CA ILE A 208 -10.76 1.52 13.36
C ILE A 208 -9.54 2.22 13.95
N VAL A 209 -8.42 2.16 13.25
CA VAL A 209 -7.21 2.92 13.55
C VAL A 209 -6.91 3.86 12.39
N ILE A 210 -6.57 5.09 12.70
CA ILE A 210 -5.98 6.02 11.74
C ILE A 210 -4.50 5.68 11.67
N GLY A 211 -4.04 5.21 10.51
CA GLY A 211 -2.65 4.83 10.31
C GLY A 211 -1.73 6.04 10.24
N GLU A 212 -0.62 5.96 10.92
CA GLU A 212 0.48 6.93 10.86
C GLU A 212 1.74 6.26 10.35
N ASP A 213 2.67 7.05 9.83
CA ASP A 213 3.97 6.55 9.39
C ASP A 213 4.68 5.81 10.52
N LEU A 214 5.31 4.69 10.18
CA LEU A 214 6.04 3.82 11.08
C LEU A 214 5.18 3.02 12.10
N MET A 215 3.86 3.13 12.08
CA MET A 215 3.01 2.22 12.83
C MET A 215 3.28 0.77 12.43
N SER A 216 3.23 -0.14 13.40
CA SER A 216 3.34 -1.57 13.15
C SER A 216 2.22 -2.36 13.83
N PHE A 217 1.84 -3.47 13.19
CA PHE A 217 0.74 -4.33 13.62
C PHE A 217 1.27 -5.76 13.78
N GLU A 218 1.25 -6.28 15.01
CA GLU A 218 1.52 -7.70 15.27
C GLU A 218 0.22 -8.49 15.13
N ILE A 219 0.15 -9.37 14.14
CA ILE A 219 -1.05 -10.15 13.83
C ILE A 219 -0.92 -11.54 14.44
N GLY A 220 -1.89 -11.89 15.30
CA GLY A 220 -2.03 -13.16 15.96
C GLY A 220 -3.51 -13.41 16.28
N ASP A 221 -3.80 -14.09 17.37
CA ASP A 221 -5.18 -14.24 17.85
C ASP A 221 -5.84 -12.89 18.07
N ASN A 222 -5.05 -11.94 18.60
CA ASN A 222 -5.40 -10.52 18.67
C ASN A 222 -4.36 -9.70 17.90
N ILE A 223 -4.78 -8.54 17.39
CA ILE A 223 -3.88 -7.60 16.74
C ILE A 223 -3.38 -6.60 17.77
N LYS A 224 -2.05 -6.47 17.88
CA LYS A 224 -1.42 -5.44 18.70
C LYS A 224 -0.94 -4.30 17.82
N VAL A 225 -1.41 -3.11 18.11
CA VAL A 225 -0.96 -1.88 17.45
C VAL A 225 0.24 -1.33 18.23
N LYS A 226 1.31 -1.02 17.52
CA LYS A 226 2.49 -0.34 18.08
C LYS A 226 2.57 1.05 17.44
N ASP A 227 2.45 2.04 18.29
CA ASP A 227 2.58 3.45 17.92
C ASP A 227 4.06 3.78 17.66
N PRO A 228 4.39 4.54 16.59
CA PRO A 228 5.76 4.97 16.31
C PRO A 228 6.38 5.84 17.40
N HIS A 229 5.57 6.50 18.22
CA HIS A 229 6.02 7.30 19.36
C HIS A 229 6.40 6.48 20.58
N PHE A 230 6.27 5.16 20.56
CA PHE A 230 6.80 4.30 21.61
C PHE A 230 8.32 4.23 21.48
N VAL A 231 8.94 5.25 22.07
CA VAL A 231 10.38 5.36 22.23
C VAL A 231 10.89 4.17 23.02
N LEU A 232 11.87 3.48 22.44
CA LEU A 232 12.94 2.75 23.08
C LEU A 232 12.95 2.90 24.60
N ASP A 233 12.34 1.95 25.31
CA ASP A 233 12.75 1.65 26.68
C ASP A 233 14.21 1.20 26.61
N LYS A 234 15.07 2.01 27.26
CA LYS A 234 16.51 1.78 27.35
C LYS A 234 16.81 0.59 28.24
#